data_4f9349e7aace2bed7c1a97c96472b1c6
#
_entry.id   4f9349e7aace2bed7c1a97c96472b1c6
#
_cell.length_a   1.000
_cell.length_b   1.000
_cell.length_c   1.000
_cell.angle_alpha   90.00
_cell.angle_beta   90.00
_cell.angle_gamma   90.00
#
_symmetry.space_group_name_H-M   'P 1'
#
loop_
_entity.id
_entity.type
_entity.pdbx_description
1 polymer ?
#
loop_
_entity_poly.entity_id
_entity_poly.type
_entity_poly.pdbx_seq_one_letter_code
_entity_poly.pdbx_strand_id
1 'polypeptide(L)'
;MDLSDAYENAAYIPEATGYLERWPVQAAAFRESHGARARLDLRYGPDARNRYDLFLPDGAAAGLAVFVHGGYWHKFDKSFWSHLAAGPVARGWAVAMPSYTLAPEARISQITREVAAALAAAS
;
A
#
# COMPACT_ATOMS: atom_id res chain seq x y z
N MET A 1 11.41 8.99 28.90
CA MET A 1 10.41 9.93 28.35
C MET A 1 9.56 9.20 27.33
N ASP A 2 8.26 9.20 27.51
CA ASP A 2 7.32 8.64 26.54
C ASP A 2 6.91 9.76 25.55
N LEU A 3 7.23 9.57 24.27
CA LEU A 3 6.89 10.51 23.20
C LEU A 3 5.69 10.06 22.37
N SER A 4 4.97 9.02 22.82
CA SER A 4 3.87 8.45 22.04
C SER A 4 2.81 9.49 21.68
N ASP A 5 2.41 10.33 22.63
CA ASP A 5 1.45 11.39 22.36
C ASP A 5 1.97 12.43 21.34
N ALA A 6 3.26 12.78 21.43
CA ALA A 6 3.86 13.76 20.51
C ALA A 6 3.87 13.30 19.05
N TYR A 7 3.85 11.99 18.81
CA TYR A 7 3.86 11.40 17.47
C TYR A 7 2.52 10.81 17.05
N GLU A 8 1.48 10.86 17.91
CA GLU A 8 0.14 10.37 17.60
C GLU A 8 -0.66 11.43 16.81
N ASN A 9 -0.33 11.57 15.54
CA ASN A 9 -0.88 12.64 14.69
C ASN A 9 -2.40 12.60 14.57
N ALA A 10 -2.99 11.42 14.54
CA ALA A 10 -4.44 11.27 14.33
C ALA A 10 -5.26 11.96 15.43
N ALA A 11 -4.75 11.98 16.65
CA ALA A 11 -5.42 12.63 17.78
C ALA A 11 -5.55 14.15 17.59
N TYR A 12 -4.69 14.75 16.77
CA TYR A 12 -4.61 16.19 16.56
C TYR A 12 -5.18 16.64 15.20
N ILE A 13 -5.68 15.71 14.40
CA ILE A 13 -6.26 16.01 13.08
C ILE A 13 -7.78 15.95 13.17
N PRO A 14 -8.49 17.08 12.93
CA PRO A 14 -9.94 17.06 12.85
C PRO A 14 -10.42 16.03 11.80
N GLU A 15 -11.46 15.27 12.14
CA GLU A 15 -12.06 14.28 11.25
C GLU A 15 -11.13 13.11 10.85
N ALA A 16 -10.02 12.86 11.58
CA ALA A 16 -9.11 11.75 11.27
C ALA A 16 -9.85 10.41 11.18
N THR A 17 -10.80 10.15 12.08
CA THR A 17 -11.64 8.94 12.07
C THR A 17 -12.44 8.82 10.78
N GLY A 18 -12.98 9.92 10.26
CA GLY A 18 -13.74 9.93 9.01
C GLY A 18 -12.89 9.50 7.81
N TYR A 19 -11.62 9.90 7.74
CA TYR A 19 -10.71 9.42 6.70
C TYR A 19 -10.48 7.92 6.82
N LEU A 20 -10.23 7.42 8.03
CA LEU A 20 -10.00 6.00 8.27
C LEU A 20 -11.20 5.14 7.88
N GLU A 21 -12.40 5.67 7.96
CA GLU A 21 -13.62 4.99 7.53
C GLU A 21 -13.81 5.03 6.01
N ARG A 22 -13.49 6.15 5.37
CA ARG A 22 -13.71 6.36 3.93
C ARG A 22 -12.69 5.67 3.04
N TRP A 23 -11.41 5.67 3.43
CA TRP A 23 -10.34 5.15 2.59
C TRP A 23 -10.49 3.67 2.22
N PRO A 24 -10.83 2.75 3.16
CA PRO A 24 -11.04 1.36 2.78
C PRO A 24 -12.19 1.17 1.79
N VAL A 25 -13.27 1.96 1.93
CA VAL A 25 -14.42 1.91 1.02
C VAL A 25 -14.02 2.38 -0.37
N GLN A 26 -13.29 3.49 -0.46
CA GLN A 26 -12.78 4.02 -1.72
C GLN A 26 -11.80 3.04 -2.37
N ALA A 27 -10.93 2.43 -1.58
CA ALA A 27 -9.95 1.44 -2.06
C ALA A 27 -10.65 0.20 -2.64
N ALA A 28 -11.65 -0.33 -1.93
CA ALA A 28 -12.43 -1.48 -2.41
C ALA A 28 -13.18 -1.15 -3.72
N ALA A 29 -13.81 0.02 -3.78
CA ALA A 29 -14.50 0.47 -4.98
C ALA A 29 -13.55 0.60 -6.17
N PHE A 30 -12.35 1.11 -5.96
CA PHE A 30 -11.32 1.22 -7.01
C PHE A 30 -10.90 -0.16 -7.52
N ARG A 31 -10.61 -1.11 -6.63
CA ARG A 31 -10.25 -2.47 -7.02
C ARG A 31 -11.34 -3.13 -7.87
N GLU A 32 -12.60 -2.99 -7.45
CA GLU A 32 -13.73 -3.54 -8.16
C GLU A 32 -13.90 -2.91 -9.55
N SER A 33 -13.85 -1.58 -9.64
CA SER A 33 -14.00 -0.87 -10.91
C SER A 33 -12.86 -1.12 -11.88
N HIS A 34 -11.67 -1.43 -11.39
CA HIS A 34 -10.48 -1.68 -12.21
C HIS A 34 -10.51 -3.08 -12.86
N GLY A 35 -11.26 -4.02 -12.31
CA GLY A 35 -11.53 -5.32 -12.88
C GLY A 35 -10.27 -6.16 -13.10
N ALA A 36 -10.14 -6.77 -14.29
CA ALA A 36 -9.03 -7.66 -14.62
C ALA A 36 -7.66 -6.97 -14.67
N ARG A 37 -7.62 -5.65 -14.73
CA ARG A 37 -6.37 -4.87 -14.68
C ARG A 37 -5.86 -4.68 -13.25
N ALA A 38 -6.60 -5.10 -12.24
CA ALA A 38 -6.15 -5.18 -10.86
C ALA A 38 -5.71 -6.62 -10.58
N ARG A 39 -4.41 -6.82 -10.42
CA ARG A 39 -3.83 -8.12 -10.03
C ARG A 39 -3.49 -8.08 -8.56
N LEU A 40 -4.27 -8.78 -7.77
CA LEU A 40 -4.22 -8.67 -6.31
C LEU A 40 -3.45 -9.82 -5.69
N ASP A 41 -2.81 -9.55 -4.56
CA ASP A 41 -2.16 -10.54 -3.69
C ASP A 41 -1.07 -11.36 -4.38
N LEU A 42 -0.29 -10.71 -5.24
CA LEU A 42 0.87 -11.35 -5.87
C LEU A 42 1.99 -11.52 -4.84
N ARG A 43 2.55 -12.73 -4.75
CA ARG A 43 3.59 -13.02 -3.76
C ARG A 43 4.95 -12.49 -4.18
N TYR A 44 5.71 -11.94 -3.21
CA TYR A 44 7.11 -11.61 -3.39
C TYR A 44 8.03 -12.26 -2.35
N GLY A 45 7.47 -12.95 -1.36
CA GLY A 45 8.24 -13.61 -0.31
C GLY A 45 7.42 -14.65 0.46
N PRO A 46 8.02 -15.30 1.48
CA PRO A 46 7.40 -16.43 2.18
C PRO A 46 6.34 -16.04 3.21
N ASP A 47 6.42 -14.82 3.78
CA ASP A 47 5.52 -14.41 4.85
C ASP A 47 4.14 -14.05 4.33
N ALA A 48 3.13 -14.12 5.20
CA ALA A 48 1.75 -13.87 4.81
C ALA A 48 1.54 -12.46 4.24
N ARG A 49 2.25 -11.47 4.76
CA ARG A 49 2.17 -10.09 4.30
C ARG A 49 3.13 -9.77 3.14
N ASN A 50 3.90 -10.73 2.65
CA ASN A 50 4.79 -10.56 1.50
C ASN A 50 4.00 -10.68 0.19
N ARG A 51 3.07 -9.76 0.00
CA ARG A 51 2.21 -9.66 -1.17
C ARG A 51 2.16 -8.23 -1.68
N TYR A 52 1.94 -8.08 -2.98
CA TYR A 52 1.70 -6.77 -3.58
C TYR A 52 0.50 -6.84 -4.52
N ASP A 53 -0.17 -5.71 -4.68
CA ASP A 53 -1.18 -5.51 -5.69
C ASP A 53 -0.56 -4.76 -6.86
N LEU A 54 -0.93 -5.13 -8.07
CA LEU A 54 -0.46 -4.49 -9.29
C LEU A 54 -1.67 -3.97 -10.07
N PHE A 55 -1.70 -2.66 -10.29
CA PHE A 55 -2.74 -2.00 -11.06
C PHE A 55 -2.18 -1.58 -12.40
N LEU A 56 -2.76 -2.11 -13.48
CA LEU A 56 -2.29 -1.89 -14.84
C LEU A 56 -3.09 -0.78 -15.50
N PRO A 57 -2.44 0.07 -16.34
CA PRO A 57 -3.14 1.04 -17.15
C PRO A 57 -3.87 0.36 -18.32
N ASP A 58 -4.67 1.13 -19.03
CA ASP A 58 -5.19 0.72 -20.33
C ASP A 58 -4.05 0.77 -21.36
N GLY A 59 -3.74 -0.39 -21.95
CA GLY A 59 -2.62 -0.51 -22.90
C GLY A 59 -1.26 -0.69 -22.22
N ALA A 60 -0.20 -0.40 -22.96
CA ALA A 60 1.18 -0.55 -22.46
C ALA A 60 1.52 0.49 -21.41
N ALA A 61 2.16 0.06 -20.33
CA ALA A 61 2.58 0.96 -19.25
C ALA A 61 3.78 1.81 -19.67
N ALA A 62 3.72 3.10 -19.36
CA ALA A 62 4.84 4.04 -19.55
C ALA A 62 5.96 3.79 -18.54
N GLY A 63 5.65 3.21 -17.40
CA GLY A 63 6.59 2.90 -16.34
C GLY A 63 5.86 2.30 -15.15
N LEU A 64 6.60 2.07 -14.07
CA LEU A 64 6.09 1.51 -12.82
C LEU A 64 6.26 2.52 -11.69
N ALA A 65 5.16 2.89 -11.06
CA ALA A 65 5.14 3.63 -9.80
C ALA A 65 4.93 2.64 -8.65
N VAL A 66 5.62 2.85 -7.55
CA VAL A 66 5.46 2.01 -6.35
C VAL A 66 5.03 2.88 -5.18
N PHE A 67 3.95 2.49 -4.54
CA PHE A 67 3.46 3.13 -3.32
C PHE A 67 3.63 2.18 -2.13
N VAL A 68 4.42 2.61 -1.16
CA VAL A 68 4.63 1.88 0.09
C VAL A 68 3.84 2.59 1.18
N HIS A 69 2.89 1.87 1.79
CA HIS A 69 2.00 2.49 2.77
C HIS A 69 2.72 2.86 4.07
N GLY A 70 2.20 3.91 4.72
CA GLY A 70 2.64 4.32 6.05
C GLY A 70 1.93 3.57 7.18
N GLY A 71 2.01 4.11 8.40
CA GLY A 71 1.40 3.54 9.59
C GLY A 71 2.42 3.21 10.68
N TYR A 72 3.54 3.92 10.71
CA TYR A 72 4.63 3.73 11.69
C TYR A 72 5.12 2.27 11.76
N TRP A 73 5.08 1.54 10.61
CA TRP A 73 5.50 0.14 10.48
C TRP A 73 4.72 -0.87 11.34
N HIS A 74 3.61 -0.47 11.97
CA HIS A 74 2.83 -1.36 12.84
C HIS A 74 1.33 -1.42 12.52
N LYS A 75 0.86 -0.71 11.51
CA LYS A 75 -0.56 -0.74 11.13
C LYS A 75 -0.77 -0.57 9.63
N PHE A 76 -2.01 -0.83 9.21
CA PHE A 76 -2.51 -0.79 7.84
C PHE A 76 -2.05 -1.96 6.97
N ASP A 77 -2.55 -1.99 5.78
CA ASP A 77 -2.26 -2.96 4.75
C ASP A 77 -2.37 -2.27 3.38
N LYS A 78 -1.76 -2.88 2.35
CA LYS A 78 -1.84 -2.36 0.98
C LYS A 78 -3.27 -2.12 0.49
N SER A 79 -4.20 -3.01 0.87
CA SER A 79 -5.60 -2.94 0.43
C SER A 79 -6.34 -1.70 0.91
N PHE A 80 -5.84 -1.04 1.94
CA PHE A 80 -6.40 0.19 2.50
C PHE A 80 -6.21 1.39 1.55
N TRP A 81 -5.25 1.32 0.64
CA TRP A 81 -4.75 2.45 -0.14
C TRP A 81 -4.94 2.31 -1.65
N SER A 82 -5.63 1.27 -2.14
CA SER A 82 -5.74 0.96 -3.57
C SER A 82 -6.21 2.14 -4.43
N HIS A 83 -7.09 2.99 -3.91
CA HIS A 83 -7.62 4.15 -4.63
C HIS A 83 -6.54 5.19 -5.00
N LEU A 84 -5.40 5.19 -4.30
CA LEU A 84 -4.28 6.08 -4.63
C LEU A 84 -3.60 5.72 -5.96
N ALA A 85 -3.82 4.52 -6.47
CA ALA A 85 -3.31 4.13 -7.79
C ALA A 85 -4.05 4.81 -8.95
N ALA A 86 -5.25 5.36 -8.72
CA ALA A 86 -6.08 5.93 -9.76
C ALA A 86 -5.39 7.04 -10.58
N GLY A 87 -4.66 7.93 -9.91
CA GLY A 87 -3.95 9.03 -10.58
C GLY A 87 -2.89 8.54 -11.57
N PRO A 88 -1.88 7.79 -11.12
CA PRO A 88 -0.83 7.28 -12.01
C PRO A 88 -1.38 6.37 -13.11
N VAL A 89 -2.34 5.48 -12.80
CA VAL A 89 -2.94 4.58 -13.79
C VAL A 89 -3.66 5.38 -14.90
N ALA A 90 -4.37 6.43 -14.53
CA ALA A 90 -5.03 7.30 -15.52
C ALA A 90 -4.04 7.99 -16.45
N ARG A 91 -2.76 8.09 -16.06
CA ARG A 91 -1.69 8.66 -16.86
C ARG A 91 -0.83 7.62 -17.58
N GLY A 92 -1.27 6.38 -17.60
CA GLY A 92 -0.60 5.31 -18.34
C GLY A 92 0.51 4.59 -17.56
N TRP A 93 0.60 4.74 -16.26
CA TRP A 93 1.58 4.06 -15.42
C TRP A 93 0.99 2.81 -14.79
N ALA A 94 1.79 1.77 -14.67
CA ALA A 94 1.48 0.67 -13.76
C ALA A 94 1.80 1.09 -12.33
N VAL A 95 1.03 0.61 -11.34
CA VAL A 95 1.25 0.91 -9.93
C VAL A 95 1.35 -0.39 -9.14
N ALA A 96 2.44 -0.56 -8.40
CA ALA A 96 2.60 -1.66 -7.46
C ALA A 96 2.44 -1.13 -6.03
N MET A 97 1.67 -1.84 -5.23
CA MET A 97 1.40 -1.49 -3.84
C MET A 97 1.69 -2.70 -2.94
N PRO A 98 2.91 -2.80 -2.38
CA PRO A 98 3.25 -3.91 -1.50
C PRO A 98 2.74 -3.72 -0.08
N SER A 99 2.45 -4.83 0.59
CA SER A 99 2.41 -4.91 2.04
C SER A 99 3.73 -5.50 2.56
N TYR A 100 3.97 -5.35 3.84
CA TYR A 100 5.19 -5.84 4.51
C TYR A 100 4.83 -6.33 5.90
N THR A 101 5.69 -7.17 6.48
CA THR A 101 5.51 -7.64 7.86
C THR A 101 5.62 -6.46 8.82
N LEU A 102 4.65 -6.34 9.72
CA LEU A 102 4.56 -5.20 10.62
C LEU A 102 5.43 -5.43 11.87
N ALA A 103 5.83 -4.34 12.51
CA ALA A 103 6.41 -4.39 13.85
C ALA A 103 5.29 -4.74 14.88
N PRO A 104 5.57 -5.49 15.95
CA PRO A 104 6.89 -5.95 16.39
C PRO A 104 7.36 -7.29 15.76
N GLU A 105 6.58 -7.94 14.90
CA GLU A 105 6.96 -9.22 14.26
C GLU A 105 8.20 -9.08 13.39
N ALA A 106 8.40 -7.90 12.80
CA ALA A 106 9.59 -7.59 12.03
C ALA A 106 10.28 -6.34 12.56
N ARG A 107 11.60 -6.28 12.41
CA ARG A 107 12.37 -5.05 12.61
C ARG A 107 12.37 -4.22 11.34
N ILE A 108 12.62 -2.91 11.44
CA ILE A 108 12.66 -2.00 10.28
C ILE A 108 13.66 -2.48 9.24
N SER A 109 14.81 -3.03 9.63
CA SER A 109 15.77 -3.59 8.69
C SER A 109 15.23 -4.77 7.88
N GLN A 110 14.37 -5.60 8.46
CA GLN A 110 13.67 -6.67 7.73
C GLN A 110 12.62 -6.08 6.78
N ILE A 111 11.84 -5.11 7.25
CA ILE A 111 10.84 -4.42 6.42
C ILE A 111 11.51 -3.80 5.19
N THR A 112 12.66 -3.17 5.35
CA THR A 112 13.43 -2.60 4.24
C THR A 112 13.81 -3.66 3.21
N ARG A 113 14.26 -4.85 3.66
CA ARG A 113 14.56 -5.96 2.76
C ARG A 113 13.33 -6.49 2.04
N GLU A 114 12.20 -6.57 2.76
CA GLU A 114 10.93 -6.99 2.17
C GLU A 114 10.46 -6.03 1.08
N VAL A 115 10.53 -4.72 1.34
CA VAL A 115 10.20 -3.70 0.34
C VAL A 115 11.12 -3.82 -0.88
N ALA A 116 12.41 -4.02 -0.68
CA ALA A 116 13.35 -4.24 -1.79
C ALA A 116 12.99 -5.48 -2.61
N ALA A 117 12.60 -6.57 -1.95
CA ALA A 117 12.14 -7.80 -2.63
C ALA A 117 10.85 -7.55 -3.43
N ALA A 118 9.93 -6.77 -2.89
CA ALA A 118 8.68 -6.41 -3.58
C ALA A 118 8.97 -5.58 -4.84
N LEU A 119 9.89 -4.63 -4.77
CA LEU A 119 10.32 -3.84 -5.92
C LEU A 119 10.89 -4.73 -7.03
N ALA A 120 11.73 -5.68 -6.67
CA ALA A 120 12.31 -6.62 -7.62
C ALA A 120 11.25 -7.51 -8.27
N ALA A 121 10.27 -7.98 -7.51
CA ALA A 121 9.19 -8.83 -8.01
C ALA A 121 8.24 -8.07 -8.95
N ALA A 122 7.98 -6.79 -8.69
CA ALA A 122 7.03 -5.98 -9.45
C ALA A 122 7.64 -5.40 -10.74
N SER A 123 8.94 -5.33 -10.83
CA SER A 123 9.64 -4.76 -12.00
C SER A 123 9.79 -5.71 -13.19
#